data_a348e9dfb195088f9d6eca78053f078a
#
_entry.id   a348e9dfb195088f9d6eca78053f078a
#
_cell.length_a   1.000
_cell.length_b   1.000
_cell.length_c   1.000
_cell.angle_alpha   90.00
_cell.angle_beta   90.00
_cell.angle_gamma   90.00
#
_symmetry.space_group_name_H-M   'P 1'
#
loop_
_entity.id
_entity.type
_entity.pdbx_description
1 polymer ?
#
loop_
_entity_poly.entity_id
_entity_poly.type
_entity_poly.pdbx_seq_one_letter_code
_entity_poly.pdbx_strand_id
1 'polypeptide(L)'
;VYTVLRKKLLFDHMAPSGSGPKERRLAILGYAHWQDEEARRSNPQAVHGPREFLRGALNDREKQWLDACDAVRPDELLERHRHNLPEWLAQPLKAQLGDGFWPLVQALSSSAPLDLRVNVLKEKRPEVQKELAQAAIKSVATPYSPWGLRVEGKPALAKLPAFVRGAIEVQDEGSQLLALLLDAKRGEMVVDFCAGAGGKTLAVGATMRSTGRLYAFDVSGHRLDALKPRLARSGLSNVHPAAIAHERDERVKRLSGKIDRVLVDAPCSGLGTLRRNPDLKWRQSPNAVQELQVKQAAILASAARLVKPGGRLVYATCSVLPEENERIAEAFAAAHPDFVALDAGETLAQLKVEGAASLCSGGDTGSLYLRLWPHVHDTDGFFAAVWTRQP
;
A
#
# COMPACT_ATOMS: atom_id res chain seq x y z
N VAL A 1 12.83 3.82 15.86
CA VAL A 1 13.40 3.78 14.49
C VAL A 1 12.44 4.40 13.49
N TYR A 2 11.21 3.93 13.35
CA TYR A 2 10.24 4.45 12.35
C TYR A 2 10.01 5.96 12.48
N THR A 3 9.81 6.49 13.70
CA THR A 3 9.62 7.92 13.95
C THR A 3 10.85 8.74 13.53
N VAL A 4 12.05 8.21 13.76
CA VAL A 4 13.31 8.85 13.31
C VAL A 4 13.35 8.95 11.78
N LEU A 5 12.97 7.87 11.07
CA LEU A 5 12.94 7.86 9.60
C LEU A 5 11.85 8.79 9.04
N ARG A 6 10.70 8.88 9.69
CA ARG A 6 9.62 9.81 9.31
C ARG A 6 10.04 11.26 9.43
N LYS A 7 10.76 11.62 10.49
CA LYS A 7 11.13 12.99 10.85
C LYS A 7 12.63 13.28 10.71
N LYS A 8 13.29 12.58 9.80
CA LYS A 8 14.75 12.61 9.65
C LYS A 8 15.31 14.01 9.48
N LEU A 9 14.73 14.84 8.58
CA LEU A 9 15.24 16.19 8.33
C LEU A 9 15.07 17.11 9.55
N LEU A 10 13.96 16.97 10.27
CA LEU A 10 13.74 17.70 11.53
C LEU A 10 14.76 17.28 12.58
N PHE A 11 14.96 15.98 12.76
CA PHE A 11 15.88 15.48 13.79
C PHE A 11 17.35 15.71 13.43
N ASP A 12 17.72 15.66 12.17
CA ASP A 12 19.05 16.06 11.72
C ASP A 12 19.31 17.57 11.95
N HIS A 13 18.26 18.40 11.97
CA HIS A 13 18.35 19.82 12.34
C HIS A 13 18.48 20.04 13.85
N MET A 14 17.71 19.32 14.66
CA MET A 14 17.68 19.46 16.13
C MET A 14 18.86 18.78 16.82
N ALA A 15 19.27 17.61 16.36
CA ALA A 15 20.27 16.79 17.02
C ALA A 15 21.64 17.47 17.24
N PRO A 16 22.18 18.32 16.34
CA PRO A 16 23.48 18.96 16.54
C PRO A 16 23.57 19.84 17.77
N SER A 17 22.46 20.41 18.26
CA SER A 17 22.45 21.27 19.46
C SER A 17 22.59 20.50 20.78
N GLY A 18 22.46 19.18 20.78
CA GLY A 18 22.59 18.33 21.96
C GLY A 18 24.00 17.78 22.18
N SER A 19 24.26 17.25 23.35
CA SER A 19 25.51 16.59 23.74
C SER A 19 25.41 15.05 23.61
N GLY A 20 26.56 14.37 23.59
CA GLY A 20 26.65 12.91 23.53
C GLY A 20 26.53 12.31 22.09
N PRO A 21 26.44 10.98 21.98
CA PRO A 21 26.36 10.29 20.68
C PRO A 21 25.12 10.69 19.88
N LYS A 22 25.27 10.82 18.55
CA LYS A 22 24.16 11.19 17.64
C LYS A 22 22.99 10.19 17.74
N GLU A 23 23.31 8.91 17.82
CA GLU A 23 22.33 7.82 17.89
C GLU A 23 21.43 7.94 19.13
N ARG A 24 22.04 8.31 20.29
CA ARG A 24 21.30 8.53 21.54
C ARG A 24 20.36 9.75 21.42
N ARG A 25 20.85 10.85 20.84
CA ARG A 25 20.00 12.03 20.60
C ARG A 25 18.82 11.72 19.67
N LEU A 26 19.06 10.98 18.58
CA LEU A 26 17.99 10.53 17.68
C LEU A 26 17.02 9.58 18.39
N ALA A 27 17.50 8.72 19.29
CA ALA A 27 16.63 7.84 20.07
C ALA A 27 15.74 8.64 21.03
N ILE A 28 16.28 9.64 21.71
CA ILE A 28 15.52 10.55 22.59
C ILE A 28 14.43 11.28 21.82
N LEU A 29 14.77 11.96 20.71
CA LEU A 29 13.80 12.65 19.87
C LEU A 29 12.76 11.67 19.30
N GLY A 30 13.21 10.53 18.79
CA GLY A 30 12.33 9.51 18.20
C GLY A 30 11.34 8.94 19.21
N TYR A 31 11.75 8.71 20.44
CA TYR A 31 10.87 8.23 21.51
C TYR A 31 9.89 9.32 21.97
N ALA A 32 10.38 10.54 22.20
CA ALA A 32 9.57 11.69 22.58
C ALA A 32 8.43 11.94 21.57
N HIS A 33 8.77 12.05 20.30
CA HIS A 33 7.78 12.28 19.25
C HIS A 33 6.85 11.08 19.02
N TRP A 34 7.30 9.85 19.28
CA TRP A 34 6.40 8.69 19.28
C TRP A 34 5.36 8.78 20.39
N GLN A 35 5.75 9.20 21.61
CA GLN A 35 4.81 9.44 22.71
C GLN A 35 3.78 10.53 22.36
N ASP A 36 4.22 11.60 21.69
CA ASP A 36 3.32 12.66 21.23
C ASP A 36 2.31 12.14 20.20
N GLU A 37 2.76 11.29 19.28
CA GLU A 37 1.88 10.65 18.29
C GLU A 37 0.83 9.75 18.95
N GLU A 38 1.23 8.94 19.93
CA GLU A 38 0.31 8.07 20.67
C GLU A 38 -0.67 8.90 21.54
N ALA A 39 -0.22 9.97 22.18
CA ALA A 39 -1.09 10.85 22.95
C ALA A 39 -2.16 11.52 22.08
N ARG A 40 -1.80 11.99 20.88
CA ARG A 40 -2.75 12.62 19.94
C ARG A 40 -3.78 11.64 19.37
N ARG A 41 -3.49 10.34 19.34
CA ARG A 41 -4.50 9.32 18.95
C ARG A 41 -5.62 9.24 19.96
N SER A 42 -5.31 9.37 21.27
CA SER A 42 -6.29 9.33 22.34
C SER A 42 -6.91 10.71 22.61
N ASN A 43 -6.14 11.77 22.41
CA ASN A 43 -6.57 13.16 22.55
C ASN A 43 -5.93 14.02 21.44
N PRO A 44 -6.66 14.37 20.37
CA PRO A 44 -6.14 15.16 19.25
C PRO A 44 -5.54 16.52 19.62
N GLN A 45 -5.92 17.07 20.78
CA GLN A 45 -5.41 18.36 21.29
C GLN A 45 -4.14 18.22 22.14
N ALA A 46 -3.67 17.00 22.41
CA ALA A 46 -2.45 16.79 23.19
C ALA A 46 -1.24 17.38 22.46
N VAL A 47 -0.52 18.28 23.13
CA VAL A 47 0.72 18.88 22.61
C VAL A 47 1.86 17.86 22.74
N HIS A 48 2.01 17.29 23.93
CA HIS A 48 3.03 16.28 24.23
C HIS A 48 2.44 15.04 24.88
N GLY A 49 3.08 13.90 24.68
CA GLY A 49 2.83 12.68 25.43
C GLY A 49 3.50 12.68 26.80
N PRO A 50 3.25 11.64 27.61
CA PRO A 50 3.87 11.50 28.94
C PRO A 50 5.39 11.38 28.80
N ARG A 51 6.11 12.19 29.59
CA ARG A 51 7.59 12.29 29.52
C ARG A 51 8.31 11.64 30.71
N GLU A 52 7.59 11.20 31.75
CA GLU A 52 8.17 10.76 33.04
C GLU A 52 9.16 9.62 32.85
N PHE A 53 8.76 8.59 32.09
CA PHE A 53 9.62 7.43 31.81
C PHE A 53 10.88 7.85 31.04
N LEU A 54 10.73 8.65 29.99
CA LEU A 54 11.85 9.13 29.19
C LEU A 54 12.78 9.99 30.06
N ARG A 55 12.22 10.96 30.77
CA ARG A 55 13.01 11.88 31.62
C ARG A 55 13.78 11.17 32.75
N GLY A 56 13.24 10.05 33.26
CA GLY A 56 13.93 9.21 34.23
C GLY A 56 15.21 8.55 33.68
N ALA A 57 15.32 8.37 32.36
CA ALA A 57 16.46 7.79 31.68
C ALA A 57 17.47 8.83 31.16
N LEU A 58 17.19 10.15 31.34
CA LEU A 58 18.00 11.26 30.86
C LEU A 58 18.79 11.91 31.99
N ASN A 59 20.03 12.32 31.67
CA ASN A 59 20.78 13.25 32.54
C ASN A 59 20.24 14.69 32.38
N ASP A 60 20.68 15.60 33.25
CA ASP A 60 20.12 16.96 33.30
C ASP A 60 20.41 17.79 32.03
N ARG A 61 21.56 17.59 31.38
CA ARG A 61 21.85 18.23 30.08
C ARG A 61 20.93 17.74 28.98
N GLU A 62 20.63 16.45 28.96
CA GLU A 62 19.70 15.86 27.98
C GLU A 62 18.25 16.32 28.23
N LYS A 63 17.84 16.49 29.50
CA LYS A 63 16.51 17.03 29.83
C LYS A 63 16.39 18.48 29.34
N GLN A 64 17.37 19.35 29.66
CA GLN A 64 17.37 20.74 29.19
C GLN A 64 17.36 20.82 27.65
N TRP A 65 18.14 19.98 26.99
CA TRP A 65 18.17 19.92 25.54
C TRP A 65 16.82 19.46 24.94
N LEU A 66 16.18 18.44 25.52
CA LEU A 66 14.86 17.97 25.07
C LEU A 66 13.82 19.08 25.28
N ASP A 67 13.83 19.79 26.39
CA ASP A 67 12.94 20.93 26.65
C ASP A 67 13.13 22.05 25.60
N ALA A 68 14.37 22.33 25.22
CA ALA A 68 14.66 23.28 24.15
C ALA A 68 14.14 22.79 22.76
N CYS A 69 14.25 21.49 22.49
CA CYS A 69 13.68 20.91 21.27
C CYS A 69 12.15 20.96 21.28
N ASP A 70 11.51 20.67 22.40
CA ASP A 70 10.04 20.72 22.55
C ASP A 70 9.49 22.16 22.46
N ALA A 71 10.30 23.17 22.76
CA ALA A 71 9.95 24.59 22.65
C ALA A 71 10.02 25.14 21.21
N VAL A 72 10.65 24.43 20.27
CA VAL A 72 10.76 24.88 18.87
C VAL A 72 9.37 24.93 18.22
N ARG A 73 8.99 26.09 17.75
CA ARG A 73 7.68 26.29 17.10
C ARG A 73 7.73 25.86 15.62
N PRO A 74 6.66 25.26 15.09
CA PRO A 74 6.61 24.84 13.68
C PRO A 74 6.83 25.98 12.67
N ASP A 75 6.41 27.21 13.00
CA ASP A 75 6.58 28.40 12.15
C ASP A 75 8.04 28.91 12.09
N GLU A 76 8.87 28.55 13.05
CA GLU A 76 10.31 28.87 13.08
C GLU A 76 11.14 27.88 12.21
N LEU A 77 10.53 26.76 11.82
CA LEU A 77 11.21 25.73 11.05
C LEU A 77 11.15 26.01 9.54
N LEU A 78 12.25 25.73 8.84
CA LEU A 78 12.24 25.69 7.38
C LEU A 78 11.21 24.65 6.89
N GLU A 79 10.60 24.91 5.74
CA GLU A 79 9.56 24.07 5.15
C GLU A 79 10.02 22.59 5.04
N ARG A 80 11.27 22.34 4.63
CA ARG A 80 11.84 20.99 4.54
C ARG A 80 11.84 20.21 5.85
N HIS A 81 12.00 20.90 6.99
CA HIS A 81 11.98 20.26 8.31
C HIS A 81 10.54 19.95 8.76
N ARG A 82 9.57 20.68 8.21
CA ARG A 82 8.15 20.47 8.47
C ARG A 82 7.60 19.30 7.66
N HIS A 83 7.88 19.23 6.35
CA HIS A 83 7.36 18.13 5.52
C HIS A 83 8.21 16.85 5.58
N ASN A 84 9.47 16.91 6.00
CA ASN A 84 10.37 15.75 6.11
C ASN A 84 10.43 14.87 4.86
N LEU A 85 10.29 15.45 3.68
CA LEU A 85 10.47 14.79 2.38
C LEU A 85 11.74 15.30 1.70
N PRO A 86 12.44 14.46 0.93
CA PRO A 86 13.51 14.98 0.05
C PRO A 86 12.91 15.93 -1.00
N GLU A 87 13.68 16.92 -1.40
CA GLU A 87 13.21 18.03 -2.26
C GLU A 87 12.66 17.54 -3.60
N TRP A 88 13.31 16.54 -4.20
CA TRP A 88 12.87 15.93 -5.47
C TRP A 88 11.48 15.30 -5.39
N LEU A 89 11.00 14.94 -4.18
CA LEU A 89 9.67 14.39 -3.93
C LEU A 89 8.70 15.48 -3.46
N ALA A 90 9.14 16.41 -2.62
CA ALA A 90 8.29 17.45 -2.05
C ALA A 90 7.75 18.40 -3.12
N GLN A 91 8.59 18.87 -4.04
CA GLN A 91 8.19 19.85 -5.08
C GLN A 91 7.15 19.28 -6.05
N PRO A 92 7.33 18.08 -6.65
CA PRO A 92 6.30 17.49 -7.51
C PRO A 92 4.97 17.23 -6.79
N LEU A 93 5.01 16.73 -5.55
CA LEU A 93 3.79 16.49 -4.78
C LEU A 93 3.07 17.78 -4.42
N LYS A 94 3.80 18.85 -4.12
CA LYS A 94 3.23 20.17 -3.85
C LYS A 94 2.55 20.76 -5.10
N ALA A 95 3.19 20.63 -6.26
CA ALA A 95 2.63 21.05 -7.53
C ALA A 95 1.38 20.22 -7.92
N GLN A 96 1.38 18.91 -7.63
CA GLN A 96 0.29 18.00 -7.95
C GLN A 96 -0.95 18.24 -7.07
N LEU A 97 -0.76 18.50 -5.77
CA LEU A 97 -1.82 18.46 -4.78
C LEU A 97 -2.30 19.84 -4.31
N GLY A 98 -1.52 20.91 -4.54
CA GLY A 98 -1.85 22.23 -4.03
C GLY A 98 -2.13 22.20 -2.52
N ASP A 99 -3.35 22.57 -2.12
CA ASP A 99 -3.80 22.59 -0.72
C ASP A 99 -3.80 21.21 -0.06
N GLY A 100 -3.89 20.13 -0.83
CA GLY A 100 -3.81 18.73 -0.35
C GLY A 100 -2.41 18.29 0.08
N PHE A 101 -1.36 19.07 -0.21
CA PHE A 101 0.02 18.70 0.11
C PHE A 101 0.26 18.53 1.62
N TRP A 102 -0.14 19.50 2.44
CA TRP A 102 0.08 19.43 3.89
C TRP A 102 -0.75 18.32 4.57
N PRO A 103 -2.02 18.12 4.24
CA PRO A 103 -2.78 16.95 4.70
C PRO A 103 -2.09 15.62 4.33
N LEU A 104 -1.55 15.49 3.10
CA LEU A 104 -0.79 14.31 2.72
C LEU A 104 0.47 14.13 3.57
N VAL A 105 1.27 15.18 3.76
CA VAL A 105 2.48 15.16 4.60
C VAL A 105 2.15 14.70 6.02
N GLN A 106 1.08 15.22 6.61
CA GLN A 106 0.63 14.82 7.94
C GLN A 106 0.24 13.34 7.98
N ALA A 107 -0.52 12.87 7.01
CA ALA A 107 -0.90 11.45 6.90
C ALA A 107 0.33 10.55 6.76
N LEU A 108 1.27 10.87 5.86
CA LEU A 108 2.49 10.10 5.64
C LEU A 108 3.44 10.08 6.84
N SER A 109 3.32 11.06 7.73
CA SER A 109 4.13 11.15 8.97
C SER A 109 3.56 10.32 10.12
N SER A 110 2.34 9.79 9.97
CA SER A 110 1.66 8.95 10.97
C SER A 110 1.86 7.46 10.69
N SER A 111 1.51 6.60 11.66
CA SER A 111 1.46 5.15 11.44
C SER A 111 0.18 4.77 10.71
N ALA A 112 0.29 3.85 9.75
CA ALA A 112 -0.87 3.30 9.05
C ALA A 112 -1.76 2.47 10.00
N PRO A 113 -3.07 2.41 9.74
CA PRO A 113 -3.97 1.49 10.42
C PRO A 113 -3.60 0.03 10.13
N LEU A 114 -4.10 -0.87 10.96
CA LEU A 114 -3.98 -2.30 10.76
C LEU A 114 -5.27 -2.83 10.14
N ASP A 115 -5.22 -3.14 8.85
CA ASP A 115 -6.34 -3.71 8.14
C ASP A 115 -6.13 -5.20 7.90
N LEU A 116 -7.20 -5.96 8.05
CA LEU A 116 -7.30 -7.38 7.78
C LEU A 116 -8.24 -7.60 6.60
N ARG A 117 -7.88 -8.53 5.73
CA ARG A 117 -8.79 -9.05 4.72
C ARG A 117 -9.34 -10.40 5.19
N VAL A 118 -10.64 -10.53 5.20
CA VAL A 118 -11.31 -11.81 5.43
C VAL A 118 -11.19 -12.71 4.19
N ASN A 119 -10.84 -13.96 4.38
CA ASN A 119 -10.81 -14.98 3.33
C ASN A 119 -12.24 -15.46 3.07
N VAL A 120 -12.87 -14.91 2.05
CA VAL A 120 -14.27 -15.19 1.68
C VAL A 120 -14.53 -16.63 1.23
N LEU A 121 -13.48 -17.41 0.98
CA LEU A 121 -13.60 -18.84 0.75
C LEU A 121 -13.97 -19.60 2.04
N LYS A 122 -13.46 -19.13 3.18
CA LYS A 122 -13.59 -19.82 4.49
C LYS A 122 -14.67 -19.23 5.38
N GLU A 123 -14.75 -17.90 5.45
CA GLU A 123 -15.56 -17.22 6.46
C GLU A 123 -16.23 -15.98 5.87
N LYS A 124 -17.27 -15.52 6.55
CA LYS A 124 -17.89 -14.22 6.31
C LYS A 124 -17.33 -13.17 7.27
N ARG A 125 -17.34 -11.90 6.85
CA ARG A 125 -16.79 -10.79 7.64
C ARG A 125 -17.42 -10.65 9.05
N PRO A 126 -18.77 -10.76 9.23
CA PRO A 126 -19.37 -10.66 10.55
C PRO A 126 -18.94 -11.77 11.52
N GLU A 127 -18.75 -13.00 11.03
CA GLU A 127 -18.30 -14.12 11.87
C GLU A 127 -16.88 -13.91 12.38
N VAL A 128 -15.98 -13.46 11.48
CA VAL A 128 -14.60 -13.10 11.87
C VAL A 128 -14.60 -11.94 12.86
N GLN A 129 -15.41 -10.90 12.63
CA GLN A 129 -15.50 -9.76 13.54
C GLN A 129 -15.97 -10.17 14.95
N LYS A 130 -16.93 -11.09 15.04
CA LYS A 130 -17.38 -11.66 16.30
C LYS A 130 -16.29 -12.45 17.02
N GLU A 131 -15.51 -13.25 16.28
CA GLU A 131 -14.37 -13.98 16.84
C GLU A 131 -13.28 -13.05 17.38
N LEU A 132 -12.95 -11.98 16.63
CA LEU A 132 -12.01 -10.96 17.10
C LEU A 132 -12.50 -10.28 18.40
N ALA A 133 -13.79 -9.98 18.50
CA ALA A 133 -14.38 -9.39 19.71
C ALA A 133 -14.31 -10.36 20.90
N GLN A 134 -14.50 -11.66 20.70
CA GLN A 134 -14.32 -12.68 21.74
C GLN A 134 -12.87 -12.77 22.24
N ALA A 135 -11.90 -12.45 21.37
CA ALA A 135 -10.48 -12.35 21.70
C ALA A 135 -10.08 -10.97 22.24
N ALA A 136 -11.06 -10.13 22.64
CA ALA A 136 -10.87 -8.75 23.10
C ALA A 136 -10.17 -7.83 22.09
N ILE A 137 -10.27 -8.13 20.79
CA ILE A 137 -9.74 -7.33 19.70
C ILE A 137 -10.88 -6.55 19.08
N LYS A 138 -10.86 -5.23 19.28
CA LYS A 138 -11.84 -4.33 18.65
C LYS A 138 -11.54 -4.19 17.17
N SER A 139 -12.57 -4.32 16.36
CA SER A 139 -12.49 -4.13 14.92
C SER A 139 -13.78 -3.56 14.35
N VAL A 140 -13.65 -2.83 13.25
CA VAL A 140 -14.77 -2.28 12.48
C VAL A 140 -14.62 -2.69 11.02
N ALA A 141 -15.73 -2.75 10.30
CA ALA A 141 -15.67 -2.92 8.85
C ALA A 141 -14.91 -1.74 8.23
N THR A 142 -14.03 -2.02 7.27
CA THR A 142 -13.41 -0.94 6.49
C THR A 142 -14.45 -0.31 5.56
N PRO A 143 -14.32 1.00 5.23
CA PRO A 143 -15.38 1.74 4.53
C PRO A 143 -15.64 1.24 3.10
N TYR A 144 -14.64 0.71 2.41
CA TYR A 144 -14.74 0.45 0.97
C TYR A 144 -14.69 -1.03 0.62
N SER A 145 -13.77 -1.79 1.24
CA SER A 145 -13.63 -3.21 0.91
C SER A 145 -14.73 -4.06 1.54
N PRO A 146 -15.46 -4.89 0.77
CA PRO A 146 -16.45 -5.81 1.33
C PRO A 146 -15.84 -6.89 2.23
N TRP A 147 -14.51 -7.04 2.20
CA TRP A 147 -13.76 -8.06 2.94
C TRP A 147 -12.96 -7.51 4.11
N GLY A 148 -12.87 -6.19 4.21
CA GLY A 148 -11.96 -5.51 5.12
C GLY A 148 -12.49 -5.39 6.55
N LEU A 149 -11.57 -5.56 7.51
CA LEU A 149 -11.75 -5.23 8.92
C LEU A 149 -10.56 -4.37 9.37
N ARG A 150 -10.83 -3.21 9.95
CA ARG A 150 -9.82 -2.35 10.58
C ARG A 150 -9.75 -2.67 12.06
N VAL A 151 -8.55 -2.95 12.55
CA VAL A 151 -8.29 -3.37 13.93
C VAL A 151 -7.70 -2.23 14.73
N GLU A 152 -8.21 -2.03 15.94
CA GLU A 152 -7.65 -1.08 16.89
C GLU A 152 -6.34 -1.62 17.49
N GLY A 153 -5.31 -0.78 17.52
CA GLY A 153 -4.01 -1.13 18.10
C GLY A 153 -3.18 -2.11 17.23
N LYS A 154 -2.34 -2.90 17.89
CA LYS A 154 -1.45 -3.88 17.24
C LYS A 154 -1.47 -5.21 18.00
N PRO A 155 -2.60 -5.95 17.96
CA PRO A 155 -2.69 -7.24 18.65
C PRO A 155 -1.76 -8.28 18.03
N ALA A 156 -1.45 -9.33 18.82
CA ALA A 156 -0.61 -10.46 18.40
C ALA A 156 -1.42 -11.44 17.51
N LEU A 157 -1.64 -11.06 16.25
CA LEU A 157 -2.50 -11.79 15.31
C LEU A 157 -2.05 -13.24 15.05
N ALA A 158 -0.74 -13.51 15.06
CA ALA A 158 -0.17 -14.82 14.69
C ALA A 158 -0.69 -16.00 15.55
N LYS A 159 -1.19 -15.72 16.76
CA LYS A 159 -1.74 -16.72 17.69
C LYS A 159 -3.27 -16.86 17.59
N LEU A 160 -3.95 -16.00 16.84
CA LEU A 160 -5.40 -16.06 16.71
C LEU A 160 -5.83 -17.27 15.89
N PRO A 161 -6.86 -18.01 16.32
CA PRO A 161 -7.41 -19.13 15.54
C PRO A 161 -7.80 -18.74 14.12
N ALA A 162 -8.43 -17.56 13.92
CA ALA A 162 -8.77 -17.02 12.61
C ALA A 162 -7.53 -16.85 11.69
N PHE A 163 -6.40 -16.41 12.25
CA PHE A 163 -5.16 -16.26 11.49
C PHE A 163 -4.53 -17.62 11.17
N VAL A 164 -4.43 -18.50 12.16
CA VAL A 164 -3.83 -19.83 12.03
C VAL A 164 -4.54 -20.68 10.97
N ARG A 165 -5.89 -20.67 10.96
CA ARG A 165 -6.67 -21.39 9.95
C ARG A 165 -6.81 -20.65 8.62
N GLY A 166 -6.21 -19.45 8.47
CA GLY A 166 -6.23 -18.67 7.23
C GLY A 166 -7.58 -18.05 6.88
N ALA A 167 -8.41 -17.76 7.88
CA ALA A 167 -9.65 -17.00 7.71
C ALA A 167 -9.38 -15.49 7.52
N ILE A 168 -8.20 -15.01 7.96
CA ILE A 168 -7.77 -13.62 7.80
C ILE A 168 -6.34 -13.52 7.29
N GLU A 169 -6.07 -12.43 6.56
CA GLU A 169 -4.75 -11.99 6.11
C GLU A 169 -4.55 -10.50 6.44
N VAL A 170 -3.35 -10.12 6.83
CA VAL A 170 -3.00 -8.69 6.98
C VAL A 170 -2.83 -8.10 5.58
N GLN A 171 -3.71 -7.15 5.24
CA GLN A 171 -3.66 -6.46 3.96
C GLN A 171 -4.37 -5.12 4.04
N ASP A 172 -3.69 -4.05 3.62
CA ASP A 172 -4.27 -2.71 3.50
C ASP A 172 -5.53 -2.73 2.64
N GLU A 173 -6.53 -1.93 3.02
CA GLU A 173 -7.82 -1.88 2.32
C GLU A 173 -7.67 -1.51 0.84
N GLY A 174 -6.80 -0.54 0.51
CA GLY A 174 -6.54 -0.16 -0.88
C GLY A 174 -5.99 -1.33 -1.70
N SER A 175 -5.08 -2.13 -1.11
CA SER A 175 -4.59 -3.35 -1.77
C SER A 175 -5.67 -4.41 -1.99
N GLN A 176 -6.72 -4.45 -1.13
CA GLN A 176 -7.87 -5.33 -1.33
C GLN A 176 -8.72 -4.85 -2.52
N LEU A 177 -8.91 -3.53 -2.68
CA LEU A 177 -9.63 -2.94 -3.80
C LEU A 177 -8.94 -3.20 -5.15
N LEU A 178 -7.60 -3.21 -5.20
CA LEU A 178 -6.86 -3.59 -6.41
C LEU A 178 -7.17 -5.03 -6.86
N ALA A 179 -7.26 -5.97 -5.91
CA ALA A 179 -7.63 -7.34 -6.21
C ALA A 179 -9.11 -7.45 -6.64
N LEU A 180 -9.98 -6.61 -6.07
CA LEU A 180 -11.40 -6.56 -6.41
C LEU A 180 -11.61 -6.04 -7.84
N LEU A 181 -10.87 -5.01 -8.28
CA LEU A 181 -10.94 -4.44 -9.64
C LEU A 181 -10.66 -5.47 -10.75
N LEU A 182 -9.85 -6.49 -10.46
CA LEU A 182 -9.62 -7.58 -11.40
C LEU A 182 -10.92 -8.34 -11.73
N ASP A 183 -11.84 -8.39 -10.77
CA ASP A 183 -13.17 -9.02 -10.92
C ASP A 183 -13.10 -10.47 -11.40
N ALA A 184 -12.14 -11.25 -10.90
CA ALA A 184 -11.91 -12.63 -11.30
C ALA A 184 -13.10 -13.53 -10.97
N LYS A 185 -13.52 -14.35 -11.94
CA LYS A 185 -14.67 -15.24 -11.84
C LYS A 185 -14.26 -16.71 -11.65
N ARG A 186 -15.21 -17.51 -11.20
CA ARG A 186 -15.02 -18.97 -11.10
C ARG A 186 -14.70 -19.59 -12.45
N GLY A 187 -13.74 -20.50 -12.47
CA GLY A 187 -13.37 -21.26 -13.67
C GLY A 187 -12.44 -20.53 -14.64
N GLU A 188 -12.17 -19.25 -14.45
CA GLU A 188 -11.28 -18.46 -15.30
C GLU A 188 -9.80 -18.87 -15.16
N MET A 189 -9.02 -18.54 -16.19
CA MET A 189 -7.56 -18.53 -16.15
C MET A 189 -7.08 -17.12 -15.85
N VAL A 190 -6.37 -16.96 -14.73
CA VAL A 190 -5.94 -15.67 -14.20
C VAL A 190 -4.42 -15.66 -14.01
N VAL A 191 -3.79 -14.51 -14.22
CA VAL A 191 -2.37 -14.29 -13.93
C VAL A 191 -2.23 -13.10 -12.98
N ASP A 192 -1.55 -13.31 -11.86
CA ASP A 192 -0.94 -12.26 -11.03
C ASP A 192 0.54 -12.19 -11.45
N PHE A 193 0.88 -11.14 -12.23
CA PHE A 193 2.15 -11.08 -12.95
C PHE A 193 3.35 -10.68 -12.06
N CYS A 194 3.08 -9.99 -10.94
CA CYS A 194 4.08 -9.57 -9.96
C CYS A 194 3.62 -9.94 -8.55
N ALA A 195 3.39 -11.24 -8.33
CA ALA A 195 2.67 -11.77 -7.18
C ALA A 195 3.32 -11.48 -5.81
N GLY A 196 4.64 -11.31 -5.76
CA GLY A 196 5.36 -11.08 -4.53
C GLY A 196 5.10 -12.18 -3.50
N ALA A 197 4.77 -11.76 -2.27
CA ALA A 197 4.38 -12.68 -1.19
C ALA A 197 2.89 -13.10 -1.26
N GLY A 198 2.19 -12.82 -2.35
CA GLY A 198 0.87 -13.37 -2.67
C GLY A 198 -0.33 -12.68 -2.01
N GLY A 199 -0.20 -11.46 -1.52
CA GLY A 199 -1.32 -10.76 -0.89
C GLY A 199 -2.55 -10.65 -1.78
N LYS A 200 -2.36 -10.17 -3.02
CA LYS A 200 -3.40 -10.05 -4.05
C LYS A 200 -3.75 -11.41 -4.66
N THR A 201 -2.77 -12.28 -4.91
CA THR A 201 -2.99 -13.66 -5.35
C THR A 201 -4.01 -14.39 -4.47
N LEU A 202 -3.84 -14.34 -3.15
CA LEU A 202 -4.75 -15.00 -2.19
C LEU A 202 -6.15 -14.37 -2.20
N ALA A 203 -6.26 -13.05 -2.42
CA ALA A 203 -7.54 -12.38 -2.56
C ALA A 203 -8.28 -12.86 -3.81
N VAL A 204 -7.60 -12.84 -4.95
CA VAL A 204 -8.12 -13.29 -6.25
C VAL A 204 -8.52 -14.76 -6.21
N GLY A 205 -7.66 -15.65 -5.67
CA GLY A 205 -7.98 -17.07 -5.55
C GLY A 205 -9.23 -17.34 -4.70
N ALA A 206 -9.45 -16.54 -3.65
CA ALA A 206 -10.63 -16.64 -2.80
C ALA A 206 -11.91 -16.19 -3.54
N THR A 207 -11.87 -15.14 -4.37
CA THR A 207 -13.02 -14.72 -5.21
C THR A 207 -13.35 -15.75 -6.29
N MET A 208 -12.34 -16.38 -6.85
CA MET A 208 -12.50 -17.52 -7.79
C MET A 208 -13.06 -18.78 -7.11
N ARG A 209 -13.26 -18.78 -5.80
CA ARG A 209 -13.71 -19.95 -5.01
C ARG A 209 -12.81 -21.17 -5.21
N SER A 210 -11.51 -20.95 -5.34
CA SER A 210 -10.50 -22.02 -5.56
C SER A 210 -10.79 -22.86 -6.82
N THR A 211 -11.38 -22.27 -7.85
CA THR A 211 -11.68 -22.91 -9.16
C THR A 211 -10.90 -22.23 -10.29
N GLY A 212 -10.84 -22.86 -11.46
CA GLY A 212 -10.04 -22.36 -12.58
C GLY A 212 -8.54 -22.48 -12.31
N ARG A 213 -7.73 -21.58 -12.87
CA ARG A 213 -6.27 -21.55 -12.68
C ARG A 213 -5.78 -20.13 -12.42
N LEU A 214 -5.01 -19.96 -11.35
CA LEU A 214 -4.37 -18.70 -10.99
C LEU A 214 -2.84 -18.88 -10.98
N TYR A 215 -2.19 -18.34 -11.99
CA TYR A 215 -0.73 -18.31 -12.06
C TYR A 215 -0.22 -17.11 -11.26
N ALA A 216 0.71 -17.35 -10.34
CA ALA A 216 1.36 -16.33 -9.55
C ALA A 216 2.84 -16.23 -9.96
N PHE A 217 3.16 -15.25 -10.80
CA PHE A 217 4.52 -15.04 -11.32
C PHE A 217 5.24 -13.96 -10.51
N ASP A 218 6.52 -14.19 -10.26
CA ASP A 218 7.45 -13.17 -9.73
C ASP A 218 8.87 -13.53 -10.14
N VAL A 219 9.72 -12.52 -10.31
CA VAL A 219 11.15 -12.73 -10.59
C VAL A 219 11.93 -13.14 -9.33
N SER A 220 11.37 -12.90 -8.15
CA SER A 220 11.96 -13.23 -6.86
C SER A 220 11.42 -14.55 -6.31
N GLY A 221 12.17 -15.63 -6.46
CA GLY A 221 11.85 -16.92 -5.85
C GLY A 221 11.66 -16.83 -4.34
N HIS A 222 12.46 -16.01 -3.65
CA HIS A 222 12.34 -15.80 -2.20
C HIS A 222 10.97 -15.20 -1.80
N ARG A 223 10.44 -14.25 -2.59
CA ARG A 223 9.10 -13.69 -2.33
C ARG A 223 8.01 -14.74 -2.54
N LEU A 224 8.13 -15.60 -3.55
CA LEU A 224 7.22 -16.72 -3.78
C LEU A 224 7.33 -17.80 -2.69
N ASP A 225 8.51 -18.00 -2.10
CA ASP A 225 8.65 -18.88 -0.95
C ASP A 225 7.87 -18.38 0.27
N ALA A 226 7.80 -17.07 0.46
CA ALA A 226 6.97 -16.46 1.50
C ALA A 226 5.44 -16.62 1.23
N LEU A 227 5.02 -16.81 -0.02
CA LEU A 227 3.64 -17.15 -0.37
C LEU A 227 3.26 -18.57 0.07
N LYS A 228 4.16 -19.56 0.01
CA LYS A 228 3.85 -20.98 0.23
C LYS A 228 3.12 -21.25 1.56
N PRO A 229 3.59 -20.81 2.75
CA PRO A 229 2.90 -21.07 4.01
C PRO A 229 1.54 -20.35 4.08
N ARG A 230 1.40 -19.18 3.46
CA ARG A 230 0.15 -18.43 3.38
C ARG A 230 -0.87 -19.16 2.49
N LEU A 231 -0.41 -19.68 1.36
CA LEU A 231 -1.22 -20.48 0.44
C LEU A 231 -1.72 -21.76 1.13
N ALA A 232 -0.85 -22.48 1.83
CA ALA A 232 -1.22 -23.69 2.54
C ALA A 232 -2.34 -23.44 3.57
N ARG A 233 -2.26 -22.37 4.38
CA ARG A 233 -3.32 -22.08 5.35
C ARG A 233 -4.58 -21.47 4.71
N SER A 234 -4.49 -20.86 3.52
CA SER A 234 -5.63 -20.23 2.85
C SER A 234 -6.70 -21.21 2.38
N GLY A 235 -6.34 -22.45 2.14
CA GLY A 235 -7.22 -23.49 1.59
C GLY A 235 -7.41 -23.40 0.07
N LEU A 236 -6.63 -22.58 -0.63
CA LEU A 236 -6.66 -22.47 -2.09
C LEU A 236 -5.87 -23.61 -2.74
N SER A 237 -6.46 -24.25 -3.74
CA SER A 237 -5.84 -25.33 -4.53
C SER A 237 -5.58 -24.96 -5.99
N ASN A 238 -6.06 -23.78 -6.44
CA ASN A 238 -5.99 -23.34 -7.82
C ASN A 238 -4.82 -22.38 -8.13
N VAL A 239 -3.93 -22.13 -7.16
CA VAL A 239 -2.81 -21.20 -7.30
C VAL A 239 -1.54 -21.95 -7.69
N HIS A 240 -0.87 -21.46 -8.73
CA HIS A 240 0.35 -22.04 -9.31
C HIS A 240 1.49 -21.01 -9.26
N PRO A 241 2.27 -20.92 -8.14
CA PRO A 241 3.41 -20.02 -8.05
C PRO A 241 4.54 -20.49 -8.97
N ALA A 242 5.13 -19.58 -9.74
CA ALA A 242 6.28 -19.88 -10.57
C ALA A 242 7.23 -18.67 -10.68
N ALA A 243 8.49 -18.89 -10.32
CA ALA A 243 9.53 -17.91 -10.58
C ALA A 243 9.81 -17.83 -12.09
N ILE A 244 9.86 -16.60 -12.60
CA ILE A 244 10.19 -16.27 -13.98
C ILE A 244 11.51 -15.50 -14.03
N ALA A 245 12.31 -15.68 -15.08
CA ALA A 245 13.59 -14.99 -15.19
C ALA A 245 13.40 -13.49 -15.47
N HIS A 246 12.42 -13.16 -16.29
CA HIS A 246 12.02 -11.80 -16.69
C HIS A 246 10.62 -11.83 -17.31
N GLU A 247 10.08 -10.68 -17.69
CA GLU A 247 8.71 -10.54 -18.22
C GLU A 247 8.46 -11.28 -19.56
N ARG A 248 9.54 -11.71 -20.25
CA ARG A 248 9.46 -12.47 -21.53
C ARG A 248 9.86 -13.94 -21.37
N ASP A 249 9.81 -14.50 -20.16
CA ASP A 249 10.09 -15.91 -19.88
C ASP A 249 9.20 -16.83 -20.73
N GLU A 250 9.70 -18.01 -21.09
CA GLU A 250 8.97 -18.98 -21.91
C GLU A 250 7.65 -19.45 -21.27
N ARG A 251 7.58 -19.47 -19.92
CA ARG A 251 6.34 -19.79 -19.19
C ARG A 251 5.28 -18.73 -19.45
N VAL A 252 5.67 -17.47 -19.52
CA VAL A 252 4.80 -16.34 -19.87
C VAL A 252 4.33 -16.47 -21.32
N LYS A 253 5.25 -16.66 -22.26
CA LYS A 253 4.94 -16.77 -23.70
C LYS A 253 3.92 -17.87 -24.01
N ARG A 254 3.98 -19.03 -23.33
CA ARG A 254 3.06 -20.16 -23.51
C ARG A 254 1.61 -19.81 -23.18
N LEU A 255 1.37 -18.77 -22.42
CA LEU A 255 0.04 -18.29 -22.01
C LEU A 255 -0.50 -17.17 -22.91
N SER A 256 0.21 -16.77 -23.96
CA SER A 256 -0.20 -15.70 -24.88
C SER A 256 -1.60 -15.93 -25.43
N GLY A 257 -2.47 -14.93 -25.29
CA GLY A 257 -3.86 -14.93 -25.79
C GLY A 257 -4.81 -15.92 -25.09
N LYS A 258 -4.44 -16.46 -23.92
CA LYS A 258 -5.20 -17.52 -23.24
C LYS A 258 -5.83 -17.10 -21.92
N ILE A 259 -5.47 -15.94 -21.38
CA ILE A 259 -5.77 -15.53 -20.02
C ILE A 259 -6.99 -14.63 -19.99
N ASP A 260 -7.96 -14.97 -19.15
CA ASP A 260 -9.18 -14.19 -18.94
C ASP A 260 -8.88 -12.87 -18.24
N ARG A 261 -8.01 -12.91 -17.24
CA ARG A 261 -7.70 -11.73 -16.43
C ARG A 261 -6.24 -11.68 -16.02
N VAL A 262 -5.61 -10.53 -16.18
CA VAL A 262 -4.21 -10.29 -15.79
C VAL A 262 -4.14 -9.11 -14.83
N LEU A 263 -3.53 -9.33 -13.67
CA LEU A 263 -3.16 -8.29 -12.71
C LEU A 263 -1.65 -8.02 -12.82
N VAL A 264 -1.29 -6.77 -13.00
CA VAL A 264 0.09 -6.28 -12.94
C VAL A 264 0.20 -5.34 -11.73
N ASP A 265 0.46 -5.90 -10.54
CA ASP A 265 0.85 -5.13 -9.35
C ASP A 265 2.34 -4.78 -9.48
N ALA A 266 2.63 -3.75 -10.28
CA ALA A 266 3.95 -3.49 -10.81
C ALA A 266 4.97 -3.13 -9.73
N PRO A 267 6.25 -3.55 -9.88
CA PRO A 267 7.32 -3.03 -9.04
C PRO A 267 7.40 -1.52 -9.21
N CYS A 268 7.35 -0.77 -8.12
CA CYS A 268 7.30 0.69 -8.10
C CYS A 268 8.12 1.26 -6.95
N SER A 269 8.19 2.59 -6.87
CA SER A 269 8.89 3.29 -5.79
C SER A 269 8.37 2.96 -4.39
N GLY A 270 7.11 2.56 -4.28
CA GLY A 270 6.45 2.25 -3.00
C GLY A 270 6.10 3.49 -2.16
N LEU A 271 6.22 4.69 -2.72
CA LEU A 271 6.06 5.96 -2.00
C LEU A 271 4.63 6.19 -1.44
N GLY A 272 3.64 5.44 -1.90
CA GLY A 272 2.30 5.41 -1.30
C GLY A 272 2.25 4.71 0.06
N THR A 273 3.27 3.90 0.39
CA THR A 273 3.33 3.10 1.63
C THR A 273 4.24 3.72 2.71
N LEU A 274 4.58 5.00 2.62
CA LEU A 274 5.50 5.68 3.55
C LEU A 274 5.04 5.62 5.00
N ARG A 275 3.74 5.48 5.26
CA ARG A 275 3.21 5.24 6.61
C ARG A 275 3.74 3.94 7.24
N ARG A 276 4.02 2.93 6.40
CA ARG A 276 4.56 1.61 6.80
C ARG A 276 6.06 1.52 6.61
N ASN A 277 6.58 2.10 5.53
CA ASN A 277 7.97 2.02 5.07
C ASN A 277 8.58 3.41 4.92
N PRO A 278 8.78 4.16 6.03
CA PRO A 278 9.24 5.55 5.97
C PRO A 278 10.68 5.71 5.45
N ASP A 279 11.45 4.63 5.36
CA ASP A 279 12.79 4.60 4.78
C ASP A 279 12.79 4.76 3.25
N LEU A 280 11.72 4.39 2.57
CA LEU A 280 11.63 4.42 1.09
C LEU A 280 11.92 5.82 0.53
N LYS A 281 11.41 6.88 1.15
CA LYS A 281 11.68 8.26 0.68
C LYS A 281 13.16 8.67 0.73
N TRP A 282 13.98 7.95 1.51
CA TRP A 282 15.43 8.17 1.61
C TRP A 282 16.23 7.22 0.73
N ARG A 283 15.64 6.11 0.30
CA ARG A 283 16.27 5.10 -0.56
C ARG A 283 15.97 5.34 -2.03
N GLN A 284 14.86 6.00 -2.36
CA GLN A 284 14.49 6.33 -3.72
C GLN A 284 15.19 7.59 -4.24
N SER A 285 15.27 7.71 -5.55
CA SER A 285 15.80 8.86 -6.26
C SER A 285 15.06 9.05 -7.59
N PRO A 286 15.16 10.22 -8.24
CA PRO A 286 14.59 10.43 -9.58
C PRO A 286 15.06 9.39 -10.60
N ASN A 287 16.34 9.04 -10.60
CA ASN A 287 16.89 8.03 -11.52
C ASN A 287 16.30 6.64 -11.25
N ALA A 288 16.19 6.23 -9.98
CA ALA A 288 15.56 4.96 -9.62
C ALA A 288 14.08 4.89 -10.07
N VAL A 289 13.35 6.00 -9.96
CA VAL A 289 11.97 6.10 -10.45
C VAL A 289 11.92 5.96 -11.97
N GLN A 290 12.84 6.60 -12.69
CA GLN A 290 12.92 6.48 -14.15
C GLN A 290 13.23 5.04 -14.61
N GLU A 291 14.14 4.35 -13.95
CA GLU A 291 14.41 2.92 -14.20
C GLU A 291 13.17 2.04 -13.95
N LEU A 292 12.40 2.35 -12.90
CA LEU A 292 11.15 1.66 -12.60
C LEU A 292 10.08 1.88 -13.67
N GLN A 293 9.95 3.09 -14.23
CA GLN A 293 9.03 3.38 -15.33
C GLN A 293 9.31 2.52 -16.57
N VAL A 294 10.58 2.40 -16.96
CA VAL A 294 11.00 1.55 -18.09
C VAL A 294 10.59 0.09 -17.83
N LYS A 295 10.82 -0.39 -16.61
CA LYS A 295 10.47 -1.75 -16.22
C LYS A 295 8.94 -1.96 -16.18
N GLN A 296 8.20 -1.01 -15.65
CA GLN A 296 6.73 -1.04 -15.59
C GLN A 296 6.12 -1.11 -16.98
N ALA A 297 6.57 -0.27 -17.91
CA ALA A 297 6.11 -0.29 -19.29
C ALA A 297 6.40 -1.65 -19.97
N ALA A 298 7.60 -2.21 -19.78
CA ALA A 298 7.98 -3.50 -20.35
C ALA A 298 7.14 -4.67 -19.78
N ILE A 299 6.90 -4.66 -18.48
CA ILE A 299 6.06 -5.67 -17.81
C ILE A 299 4.62 -5.56 -18.29
N LEU A 300 4.05 -4.36 -18.34
CA LEU A 300 2.67 -4.13 -18.75
C LEU A 300 2.45 -4.57 -20.22
N ALA A 301 3.34 -4.21 -21.13
CA ALA A 301 3.30 -4.65 -22.51
C ALA A 301 3.44 -6.18 -22.66
N SER A 302 4.20 -6.82 -21.80
CA SER A 302 4.34 -8.28 -21.80
C SER A 302 3.10 -8.98 -21.25
N ALA A 303 2.51 -8.43 -20.19
CA ALA A 303 1.28 -8.92 -19.57
C ALA A 303 0.07 -8.79 -20.51
N ALA A 304 -0.03 -7.70 -21.26
CA ALA A 304 -1.09 -7.47 -22.23
C ALA A 304 -1.18 -8.60 -23.28
N ARG A 305 -0.05 -9.16 -23.70
CA ARG A 305 -0.04 -10.30 -24.66
C ARG A 305 -0.71 -11.56 -24.14
N LEU A 306 -0.84 -11.71 -22.83
CA LEU A 306 -1.49 -12.89 -22.22
C LEU A 306 -3.01 -12.82 -22.35
N VAL A 307 -3.56 -11.61 -22.34
CA VAL A 307 -4.99 -11.38 -22.28
C VAL A 307 -5.66 -11.85 -23.57
N LYS A 308 -6.68 -12.69 -23.46
CA LYS A 308 -7.50 -13.11 -24.61
C LYS A 308 -8.45 -11.98 -25.03
N PRO A 309 -9.00 -12.01 -26.25
CA PRO A 309 -10.11 -11.12 -26.64
C PRO A 309 -11.25 -11.18 -25.60
N GLY A 310 -11.80 -10.02 -25.22
CA GLY A 310 -12.79 -9.88 -24.14
C GLY A 310 -12.23 -10.02 -22.73
N GLY A 311 -10.92 -10.33 -22.58
CA GLY A 311 -10.26 -10.43 -21.27
C GLY A 311 -9.95 -9.06 -20.65
N ARG A 312 -9.65 -9.06 -19.35
CA ARG A 312 -9.37 -7.85 -18.56
C ARG A 312 -7.89 -7.76 -18.16
N LEU A 313 -7.34 -6.57 -18.24
CA LEU A 313 -6.01 -6.20 -17.76
C LEU A 313 -6.14 -5.14 -16.69
N VAL A 314 -5.47 -5.34 -15.55
CA VAL A 314 -5.36 -4.33 -14.47
C VAL A 314 -3.89 -4.03 -14.24
N TYR A 315 -3.52 -2.76 -14.37
CA TYR A 315 -2.23 -2.23 -13.94
C TYR A 315 -2.39 -1.52 -12.61
N ALA A 316 -1.52 -1.78 -11.66
CA ALA A 316 -1.58 -1.18 -10.35
C ALA A 316 -0.19 -0.88 -9.79
N THR A 317 -0.10 0.14 -8.93
CA THR A 317 1.09 0.50 -8.16
C THR A 317 0.73 0.93 -6.75
N CYS A 318 1.69 0.89 -5.84
CA CYS A 318 1.63 1.58 -4.55
C CYS A 318 2.50 2.86 -4.55
N SER A 319 2.47 3.61 -5.65
CA SER A 319 3.15 4.90 -5.84
C SER A 319 2.17 6.06 -5.76
N VAL A 320 2.68 7.23 -5.37
CA VAL A 320 1.97 8.51 -5.43
C VAL A 320 2.37 9.35 -6.63
N LEU A 321 3.35 8.90 -7.42
CA LEU A 321 3.93 9.65 -8.53
C LEU A 321 3.16 9.44 -9.82
N PRO A 322 2.73 10.49 -10.54
CA PRO A 322 2.08 10.37 -11.84
C PRO A 322 2.94 9.64 -12.87
N GLU A 323 4.26 9.75 -12.75
CA GLU A 323 5.26 9.10 -13.61
C GLU A 323 5.12 7.58 -13.63
N GLU A 324 4.77 6.97 -12.50
CA GLU A 324 4.60 5.53 -12.35
C GLU A 324 3.14 5.10 -12.54
N ASN A 325 2.22 6.04 -12.63
CA ASN A 325 0.77 5.85 -12.59
C ASN A 325 0.11 6.26 -13.92
N GLU A 326 -0.44 7.46 -13.95
CA GLU A 326 -1.22 7.99 -15.09
C GLU A 326 -0.39 7.96 -16.38
N ARG A 327 0.89 8.39 -16.34
CA ARG A 327 1.75 8.43 -17.53
C ARG A 327 2.02 7.04 -18.12
N ILE A 328 2.17 6.01 -17.28
CA ILE A 328 2.31 4.63 -17.75
C ILE A 328 1.00 4.15 -18.38
N ALA A 329 -0.14 4.43 -17.73
CA ALA A 329 -1.45 4.02 -18.22
C ALA A 329 -1.80 4.70 -19.57
N GLU A 330 -1.53 6.00 -19.71
CA GLU A 330 -1.76 6.78 -20.94
C GLU A 330 -0.85 6.29 -22.09
N ALA A 331 0.44 6.09 -21.81
CA ALA A 331 1.38 5.58 -22.80
C ALA A 331 0.98 4.16 -23.27
N PHE A 332 0.50 3.31 -22.35
CA PHE A 332 0.00 1.99 -22.69
C PHE A 332 -1.23 2.07 -23.59
N ALA A 333 -2.22 2.86 -23.24
CA ALA A 333 -3.45 3.03 -24.03
C ALA A 333 -3.16 3.55 -25.45
N ALA A 334 -2.22 4.51 -25.58
CA ALA A 334 -1.80 5.01 -26.90
C ALA A 334 -1.10 3.95 -27.76
N ALA A 335 -0.32 3.04 -27.14
CA ALA A 335 0.44 2.01 -27.85
C ALA A 335 -0.39 0.74 -28.14
N HIS A 336 -1.53 0.54 -27.47
CA HIS A 336 -2.35 -0.68 -27.56
C HIS A 336 -3.83 -0.33 -27.82
N PRO A 337 -4.20 0.09 -29.04
CA PRO A 337 -5.57 0.50 -29.37
C PRO A 337 -6.60 -0.63 -29.28
N ASP A 338 -6.14 -1.88 -29.23
CA ASP A 338 -6.97 -3.06 -28.97
C ASP A 338 -7.38 -3.21 -27.49
N PHE A 339 -6.87 -2.35 -26.60
CA PHE A 339 -7.27 -2.29 -25.19
C PHE A 339 -8.07 -1.03 -24.91
N VAL A 340 -9.37 -1.19 -24.63
CA VAL A 340 -10.25 -0.08 -24.26
C VAL A 340 -10.28 0.07 -22.75
N ALA A 341 -10.04 1.28 -22.29
CA ALA A 341 -10.08 1.60 -20.86
C ALA A 341 -11.49 1.41 -20.29
N LEU A 342 -11.57 0.81 -19.13
CA LEU A 342 -12.79 0.71 -18.33
C LEU A 342 -12.73 1.76 -17.21
N ASP A 343 -13.84 2.41 -16.96
CA ASP A 343 -13.98 3.32 -15.83
C ASP A 343 -13.89 2.53 -14.52
N ALA A 344 -12.90 2.88 -13.69
CA ALA A 344 -12.65 2.20 -12.43
C ALA A 344 -13.77 2.44 -11.41
N GLY A 345 -14.36 3.66 -11.41
CA GLY A 345 -15.47 4.01 -10.55
C GLY A 345 -16.73 3.21 -10.89
N GLU A 346 -17.08 3.11 -12.18
CA GLU A 346 -18.20 2.27 -12.62
C GLU A 346 -17.93 0.79 -12.30
N THR A 347 -16.71 0.31 -12.54
CA THR A 347 -16.34 -1.08 -12.22
C THR A 347 -16.51 -1.37 -10.73
N LEU A 348 -16.05 -0.47 -9.85
CA LEU A 348 -16.21 -0.64 -8.40
C LEU A 348 -17.67 -0.52 -7.96
N ALA A 349 -18.47 0.37 -8.58
CA ALA A 349 -19.89 0.50 -8.29
C ALA A 349 -20.66 -0.79 -8.65
N GLN A 350 -20.36 -1.40 -9.80
CA GLN A 350 -20.92 -2.71 -10.20
C GLN A 350 -20.55 -3.83 -9.20
N LEU A 351 -19.37 -3.72 -8.56
CA LEU A 351 -18.89 -4.63 -7.52
C LEU A 351 -19.43 -4.25 -6.12
N LYS A 352 -20.36 -3.30 -6.05
CA LYS A 352 -21.04 -2.85 -4.82
C LYS A 352 -20.08 -2.22 -3.78
N VAL A 353 -19.06 -1.54 -4.25
CA VAL A 353 -18.20 -0.70 -3.41
C VAL A 353 -18.91 0.62 -3.17
N GLU A 354 -19.19 0.92 -1.90
CA GLU A 354 -19.80 2.19 -1.52
C GLU A 354 -18.84 3.36 -1.79
N GLY A 355 -19.38 4.48 -2.28
CA GLY A 355 -18.58 5.68 -2.57
C GLY A 355 -17.53 5.49 -3.67
N ALA A 356 -17.71 4.54 -4.60
CA ALA A 356 -16.75 4.20 -5.64
C ALA A 356 -16.19 5.40 -6.40
N ALA A 357 -17.03 6.38 -6.74
CA ALA A 357 -16.60 7.59 -7.45
C ALA A 357 -15.57 8.41 -6.67
N SER A 358 -15.68 8.47 -5.34
CA SER A 358 -14.72 9.22 -4.50
C SER A 358 -13.34 8.56 -4.40
N LEU A 359 -13.21 7.31 -4.82
CA LEU A 359 -11.95 6.55 -4.83
C LEU A 359 -11.17 6.75 -6.13
N CYS A 360 -11.70 7.50 -7.08
CA CYS A 360 -11.23 7.54 -8.46
C CYS A 360 -10.89 8.96 -8.92
N SER A 361 -10.17 9.05 -10.03
CA SER A 361 -9.80 10.31 -10.68
C SER A 361 -9.51 10.09 -12.17
N GLY A 362 -9.40 11.20 -12.92
CA GLY A 362 -9.01 11.18 -14.34
C GLY A 362 -10.15 10.81 -15.30
N GLY A 363 -9.89 11.00 -16.61
CA GLY A 363 -10.88 10.86 -17.67
C GLY A 363 -11.97 11.93 -17.64
N ASP A 364 -12.90 11.90 -18.60
CA ASP A 364 -13.98 12.89 -18.74
C ASP A 364 -14.99 12.82 -17.58
N THR A 365 -15.15 11.64 -16.98
CA THR A 365 -16.07 11.38 -15.86
C THR A 365 -15.43 11.65 -14.49
N GLY A 366 -14.10 11.89 -14.42
CA GLY A 366 -13.35 11.99 -13.16
C GLY A 366 -13.16 10.66 -12.42
N SER A 367 -13.52 9.51 -13.03
CA SER A 367 -13.55 8.19 -12.38
C SER A 367 -12.76 7.10 -13.12
N LEU A 368 -11.98 7.48 -14.15
CA LEU A 368 -11.28 6.53 -15.02
C LEU A 368 -10.27 5.63 -14.27
N TYR A 369 -9.54 6.19 -13.31
CA TYR A 369 -8.51 5.50 -12.55
C TYR A 369 -8.87 5.37 -11.08
N LEU A 370 -8.62 4.23 -10.46
CA LEU A 370 -8.56 4.17 -8.99
C LEU A 370 -7.36 5.01 -8.52
N ARG A 371 -7.61 5.93 -7.61
CA ARG A 371 -6.57 6.83 -7.06
C ARG A 371 -6.77 7.02 -5.57
N LEU A 372 -6.05 6.26 -4.76
CA LEU A 372 -6.17 6.32 -3.31
C LEU A 372 -5.06 7.18 -2.70
N TRP A 373 -5.47 8.02 -1.77
CA TRP A 373 -4.60 8.92 -1.05
C TRP A 373 -4.70 8.70 0.46
N PRO A 374 -3.57 8.59 1.20
CA PRO A 374 -3.60 8.35 2.65
C PRO A 374 -4.38 9.39 3.46
N HIS A 375 -4.36 10.66 3.03
CA HIS A 375 -5.04 11.77 3.72
C HIS A 375 -6.53 11.90 3.39
N VAL A 376 -6.99 11.24 2.35
CA VAL A 376 -8.40 11.27 1.91
C VAL A 376 -9.14 9.99 2.30
N HIS A 377 -8.50 8.84 2.07
CA HIS A 377 -9.16 7.53 2.18
C HIS A 377 -8.70 6.71 3.38
N ASP A 378 -7.68 7.20 4.12
CA ASP A 378 -7.03 6.49 5.23
C ASP A 378 -6.54 5.07 4.87
N THR A 379 -6.22 4.86 3.58
CA THR A 379 -5.50 3.70 3.03
C THR A 379 -4.05 4.07 2.75
N ASP A 380 -3.20 3.13 2.36
CA ASP A 380 -1.96 3.48 1.68
C ASP A 380 -2.27 4.12 0.31
N GLY A 381 -1.30 4.82 -0.28
CA GLY A 381 -1.47 5.42 -1.61
C GLY A 381 -1.39 4.35 -2.69
N PHE A 382 -2.44 4.27 -3.52
CA PHE A 382 -2.52 3.32 -4.64
C PHE A 382 -3.03 3.98 -5.91
N PHE A 383 -2.67 3.37 -7.02
CA PHE A 383 -3.20 3.67 -8.34
C PHE A 383 -3.60 2.38 -9.04
N ALA A 384 -4.67 2.40 -9.84
CA ALA A 384 -4.92 1.36 -10.83
C ALA A 384 -5.65 1.89 -12.07
N ALA A 385 -5.30 1.32 -13.22
CA ALA A 385 -5.99 1.45 -14.49
C ALA A 385 -6.48 0.08 -14.96
N VAL A 386 -7.64 0.05 -15.59
CA VAL A 386 -8.32 -1.16 -16.02
C VAL A 386 -8.63 -1.08 -17.52
N TRP A 387 -8.39 -2.16 -18.24
CA TRP A 387 -8.74 -2.27 -19.66
C TRP A 387 -9.41 -3.59 -19.97
N THR A 388 -10.21 -3.61 -21.02
CA THR A 388 -10.66 -4.81 -21.69
C THR A 388 -10.04 -4.89 -23.07
N ARG A 389 -9.59 -6.09 -23.47
CA ARG A 389 -9.10 -6.34 -24.82
C ARG A 389 -10.27 -6.54 -25.77
N GLN A 390 -10.29 -5.77 -26.86
CA GLN A 390 -11.30 -5.92 -27.91
C GLN A 390 -11.22 -7.32 -28.59
N PRO A 391 -12.33 -7.82 -29.14
CA PRO A 391 -12.38 -9.08 -29.88
C PRO A 391 -11.42 -9.13 -31.06
#